data_35ca4e5d675aa654a6d28bf71516a457
#
_entry.id   35ca4e5d675aa654a6d28bf71516a457
#
_cell.length_a   1.000
_cell.length_b   1.000
_cell.length_c   1.000
_cell.angle_alpha   90.00
_cell.angle_beta   90.00
_cell.angle_gamma   90.00
#
_symmetry.space_group_name_H-M   'P 1'
#
loop_
_entity.id
_entity.type
_entity.pdbx_description
1 polymer ?
#
loop_
_entity_poly.entity_id
_entity_poly.type
_entity_poly.pdbx_seq_one_letter_code
_entity_poly.pdbx_strand_id
1 'polypeptide(L)'
;MEANGLSADDLTAEALKGGAASEALRNGKIDAFFVVAGYPTGSLVELASAADIKLVPIAGVGADALTEKYGFFASSDIPAGTYEGVSATTTVAVGAQWYTSAKEDEELIYNITKALWNDETRKLLDVGHAKGKTITPASALNGIGVPLHAGAERFYKEVGLLK
;
A
#
# COMPACT_ATOMS: atom_id res chain seq x y z
N MET A 1 -12.68 -10.30 5.74
CA MET A 1 -13.98 -10.91 5.98
C MET A 1 -13.93 -11.87 7.15
N GLU A 2 -13.17 -12.95 7.12
CA GLU A 2 -13.04 -13.93 8.21
C GLU A 2 -12.74 -13.30 9.58
N ALA A 3 -11.83 -12.30 9.64
CA ALA A 3 -11.52 -11.58 10.87
C ALA A 3 -12.72 -10.83 11.51
N ASN A 4 -13.82 -10.68 10.77
CA ASN A 4 -15.09 -10.11 11.24
C ASN A 4 -16.23 -11.15 11.24
N GLY A 5 -15.90 -12.43 11.19
CA GLY A 5 -16.89 -13.53 11.28
C GLY A 5 -17.71 -13.76 10.01
N LEU A 6 -17.28 -13.21 8.87
CA LEU A 6 -17.92 -13.40 7.57
C LEU A 6 -17.13 -14.40 6.72
N SER A 7 -17.85 -15.18 5.93
CA SER A 7 -17.30 -16.13 4.96
C SER A 7 -17.52 -15.67 3.51
N ALA A 8 -16.99 -16.42 2.57
CA ALA A 8 -17.24 -16.18 1.15
C ALA A 8 -18.70 -16.47 0.75
N ASP A 9 -19.39 -17.34 1.52
CA ASP A 9 -20.79 -17.72 1.25
C ASP A 9 -21.80 -16.63 1.67
N ASP A 10 -21.33 -15.63 2.45
CA ASP A 10 -22.15 -14.49 2.89
C ASP A 10 -22.27 -13.38 1.84
N LEU A 11 -21.64 -13.52 0.68
CA LEU A 11 -21.64 -12.53 -0.38
C LEU A 11 -21.54 -13.16 -1.77
N THR A 12 -21.94 -12.38 -2.78
CA THR A 12 -21.67 -12.71 -4.18
C THR A 12 -20.40 -11.99 -4.62
N ALA A 13 -19.31 -12.74 -4.80
CA ALA A 13 -18.01 -12.17 -5.16
C ALA A 13 -17.82 -12.12 -6.68
N GLU A 14 -17.40 -10.97 -7.19
CA GLU A 14 -17.02 -10.78 -8.59
C GLU A 14 -15.55 -10.35 -8.69
N ALA A 15 -14.79 -10.94 -9.62
CA ALA A 15 -13.40 -10.58 -9.89
C ALA A 15 -13.33 -9.47 -10.93
N LEU A 16 -13.27 -8.22 -10.50
CA LEU A 16 -13.21 -7.04 -11.36
C LEU A 16 -11.88 -6.28 -11.17
N LYS A 17 -11.39 -5.65 -12.23
CA LYS A 17 -10.30 -4.68 -12.14
C LYS A 17 -10.82 -3.35 -11.58
N GLY A 18 -9.94 -2.54 -10.95
CA GLY A 18 -10.32 -1.32 -10.23
C GLY A 18 -11.24 -0.36 -11.01
N GLY A 19 -10.95 -0.06 -12.28
CA GLY A 19 -11.82 0.78 -13.12
C GLY A 19 -13.19 0.15 -13.38
N ALA A 20 -13.24 -1.16 -13.72
CA ALA A 20 -14.50 -1.87 -13.92
C ALA A 20 -15.31 -2.01 -12.62
N ALA A 21 -14.63 -2.19 -11.48
CA ALA A 21 -15.29 -2.22 -10.18
C ALA A 21 -15.91 -0.84 -9.82
N SER A 22 -15.20 0.25 -10.07
CA SER A 22 -15.69 1.61 -9.87
C SER A 22 -16.94 1.88 -10.73
N GLU A 23 -16.92 1.45 -11.98
CA GLU A 23 -18.08 1.58 -12.88
C GLU A 23 -19.25 0.70 -12.45
N ALA A 24 -18.99 -0.53 -12.02
CA ALA A 24 -20.02 -1.44 -11.54
C ALA A 24 -20.70 -0.89 -10.26
N LEU A 25 -19.94 -0.32 -9.32
CA LEU A 25 -20.49 0.34 -8.14
C LEU A 25 -21.34 1.56 -8.53
N ARG A 26 -20.83 2.42 -9.39
CA ARG A 26 -21.57 3.59 -9.86
C ARG A 26 -22.91 3.23 -10.54
N ASN A 27 -22.95 2.11 -11.24
CA ASN A 27 -24.14 1.61 -11.92
C ASN A 27 -25.03 0.72 -11.04
N GLY A 28 -24.74 0.57 -9.74
CA GLY A 28 -25.51 -0.24 -8.80
C GLY A 28 -25.49 -1.73 -9.08
N LYS A 29 -24.45 -2.23 -9.79
CA LYS A 29 -24.28 -3.66 -10.07
C LYS A 29 -23.61 -4.41 -8.93
N ILE A 30 -22.81 -3.70 -8.12
CA ILE A 30 -22.19 -4.19 -6.89
C ILE A 30 -22.41 -3.17 -5.78
N ASP A 31 -22.41 -3.62 -4.54
CA ASP A 31 -22.63 -2.78 -3.36
C ASP A 31 -21.32 -2.21 -2.79
N ALA A 32 -20.22 -2.94 -2.96
CA ALA A 32 -18.89 -2.56 -2.49
C ALA A 32 -17.81 -3.27 -3.28
N PHE A 33 -16.57 -2.79 -3.19
CA PHE A 33 -15.41 -3.51 -3.70
C PHE A 33 -14.17 -3.22 -2.86
N PHE A 34 -13.20 -4.13 -2.90
CA PHE A 34 -11.88 -3.96 -2.33
C PHE A 34 -10.90 -3.47 -3.39
N VAL A 35 -10.01 -2.57 -2.98
CA VAL A 35 -8.89 -2.14 -3.81
C VAL A 35 -7.62 -2.08 -2.97
N VAL A 36 -6.52 -2.59 -3.51
CA VAL A 36 -5.19 -2.47 -2.91
C VAL A 36 -4.35 -1.59 -3.85
N ALA A 37 -4.14 -0.35 -3.45
CA ALA A 37 -3.41 0.64 -4.23
C ALA A 37 -2.89 1.77 -3.34
N GLY A 38 -1.94 2.55 -3.86
CA GLY A 38 -1.57 3.82 -3.23
C GLY A 38 -2.66 4.88 -3.44
N TYR A 39 -2.98 5.63 -2.39
CA TYR A 39 -3.93 6.75 -2.53
C TYR A 39 -3.18 8.06 -2.85
N PRO A 40 -3.82 9.01 -3.61
CA PRO A 40 -5.11 8.87 -4.29
C PRO A 40 -5.02 7.92 -5.50
N THR A 41 -6.05 7.07 -5.69
CA THR A 41 -6.18 6.18 -6.84
C THR A 41 -7.08 6.84 -7.89
N GLY A 42 -6.65 6.95 -9.15
CA GLY A 42 -7.37 7.68 -10.20
C GLY A 42 -8.83 7.26 -10.37
N SER A 43 -9.10 5.95 -10.45
CA SER A 43 -10.46 5.44 -10.59
C SER A 43 -11.36 5.75 -9.39
N LEU A 44 -10.81 5.90 -8.18
CA LEU A 44 -11.57 6.34 -7.00
C LEU A 44 -11.77 7.85 -6.98
N VAL A 45 -10.83 8.64 -7.49
CA VAL A 45 -11.01 10.08 -7.68
C VAL A 45 -12.15 10.36 -8.63
N GLU A 46 -12.17 9.68 -9.80
CA GLU A 46 -13.25 9.78 -10.77
C GLU A 46 -14.60 9.31 -10.20
N LEU A 47 -14.60 8.21 -9.45
CA LEU A 47 -15.81 7.69 -8.82
C LEU A 47 -16.36 8.67 -7.77
N ALA A 48 -15.52 9.23 -6.90
CA ALA A 48 -15.92 10.16 -5.86
C ALA A 48 -16.46 11.48 -6.41
N SER A 49 -15.98 11.94 -7.58
CA SER A 49 -16.52 13.13 -8.25
C SER A 49 -17.85 12.87 -8.98
N ALA A 50 -18.20 11.60 -9.23
CA ALA A 50 -19.40 11.21 -9.99
C ALA A 50 -20.51 10.58 -9.12
N ALA A 51 -20.21 10.18 -7.90
CA ALA A 51 -21.15 9.52 -6.98
C ALA A 51 -20.71 9.70 -5.52
N ASP A 52 -21.70 9.77 -4.63
CA ASP A 52 -21.44 9.75 -3.20
C ASP A 52 -20.94 8.37 -2.78
N ILE A 53 -19.68 8.30 -2.36
CA ILE A 53 -19.05 7.07 -1.89
C ILE A 53 -18.59 7.20 -0.43
N LYS A 54 -18.43 6.07 0.22
CA LYS A 54 -17.83 5.97 1.56
C LYS A 54 -16.73 4.94 1.55
N LEU A 55 -15.63 5.24 2.21
CA LEU A 55 -14.65 4.22 2.58
C LEU A 55 -15.14 3.50 3.83
N VAL A 56 -15.18 2.18 3.78
CA VAL A 56 -15.52 1.35 4.95
C VAL A 56 -14.25 1.14 5.77
N PRO A 57 -14.21 1.53 7.05
CA PRO A 57 -13.03 1.33 7.88
C PRO A 57 -12.69 -0.16 8.02
N ILE A 58 -11.39 -0.47 7.93
CA ILE A 58 -10.84 -1.78 8.32
C ILE A 58 -10.00 -1.51 9.57
N ALA A 59 -10.68 -1.50 10.73
CA ALA A 59 -10.13 -1.10 12.00
C ALA A 59 -10.70 -1.95 13.15
N GLY A 60 -10.20 -1.73 14.38
CA GLY A 60 -10.64 -2.43 15.58
C GLY A 60 -10.19 -3.88 15.63
N VAL A 61 -10.86 -4.68 16.45
CA VAL A 61 -10.45 -6.06 16.79
C VAL A 61 -10.18 -6.93 15.56
N GLY A 62 -10.98 -6.80 14.49
CA GLY A 62 -10.77 -7.55 13.25
C GLY A 62 -9.49 -7.16 12.51
N ALA A 63 -9.15 -5.87 12.49
CA ALA A 63 -7.91 -5.40 11.90
C ALA A 63 -6.69 -5.77 12.77
N ASP A 64 -6.83 -5.70 14.10
CA ASP A 64 -5.77 -6.11 15.02
C ASP A 64 -5.44 -7.60 14.85
N ALA A 65 -6.46 -8.46 14.81
CA ALA A 65 -6.28 -9.89 14.54
C ALA A 65 -5.65 -10.16 13.15
N LEU A 66 -5.97 -9.34 12.14
CA LEU A 66 -5.37 -9.44 10.81
C LEU A 66 -3.89 -9.09 10.82
N THR A 67 -3.53 -7.99 11.49
CA THR A 67 -2.11 -7.54 11.60
C THR A 67 -1.29 -8.48 12.46
N GLU A 68 -1.85 -9.07 13.50
CA GLU A 68 -1.20 -10.09 14.31
C GLU A 68 -0.96 -11.39 13.52
N LYS A 69 -1.96 -11.84 12.77
CA LYS A 69 -1.86 -13.06 11.94
C LYS A 69 -0.92 -12.90 10.76
N TYR A 70 -0.88 -11.72 10.16
CA TYR A 70 -0.13 -11.43 8.94
C TYR A 70 0.73 -10.18 9.12
N GLY A 71 1.97 -10.35 9.54
CA GLY A 71 2.91 -9.28 9.89
C GLY A 71 3.29 -8.32 8.75
N PHE A 72 2.80 -8.55 7.53
CA PHE A 72 2.96 -7.61 6.40
C PHE A 72 1.85 -6.56 6.31
N PHE A 73 0.77 -6.69 7.11
CA PHE A 73 -0.22 -5.63 7.27
C PHE A 73 0.21 -4.64 8.36
N ALA A 74 -0.13 -3.38 8.16
CA ALA A 74 0.01 -2.32 9.15
C ALA A 74 -1.24 -1.45 9.17
N SER A 75 -1.57 -0.86 10.32
CA SER A 75 -2.61 0.17 10.38
C SER A 75 -2.16 1.40 9.60
N SER A 76 -3.09 2.01 8.88
CA SER A 76 -2.85 3.20 8.06
C SER A 76 -4.10 4.06 7.97
N ASP A 77 -3.91 5.37 7.85
CA ASP A 77 -5.02 6.30 7.66
C ASP A 77 -5.01 6.88 6.25
N ILE A 78 -6.19 6.94 5.65
CA ILE A 78 -6.45 7.73 4.45
C ILE A 78 -6.99 9.08 4.93
N PRO A 79 -6.27 10.20 4.70
CA PRO A 79 -6.70 11.51 5.19
C PRO A 79 -8.02 11.98 4.58
N ALA A 80 -8.78 12.77 5.31
CA ALA A 80 -9.93 13.48 4.77
C ALA A 80 -9.51 14.35 3.57
N GLY A 81 -10.38 14.45 2.57
CA GLY A 81 -10.10 15.22 1.35
C GLY A 81 -9.17 14.52 0.35
N THR A 82 -8.74 13.27 0.61
CA THR A 82 -8.06 12.45 -0.39
C THR A 82 -8.97 12.18 -1.59
N TYR A 83 -10.25 11.98 -1.32
CA TYR A 83 -11.33 11.85 -2.32
C TYR A 83 -12.44 12.83 -1.97
N GLU A 84 -13.11 13.37 -2.97
CA GLU A 84 -14.18 14.36 -2.80
C GLU A 84 -15.31 13.78 -1.94
N GLY A 85 -15.77 14.53 -0.94
CA GLY A 85 -16.85 14.11 -0.04
C GLY A 85 -16.50 13.00 0.96
N VAL A 86 -15.28 12.45 0.92
CA VAL A 86 -14.88 11.30 1.76
C VAL A 86 -14.14 11.76 3.01
N SER A 87 -14.60 11.30 4.16
CA SER A 87 -13.97 11.55 5.46
C SER A 87 -12.69 10.74 5.64
N ALA A 88 -11.86 11.15 6.61
CA ALA A 88 -10.70 10.35 7.02
C ALA A 88 -11.14 8.94 7.43
N THR A 89 -10.37 7.93 7.02
CA THR A 89 -10.73 6.54 7.23
C THR A 89 -9.52 5.71 7.62
N THR A 90 -9.59 5.05 8.77
CA THR A 90 -8.57 4.08 9.19
C THR A 90 -8.75 2.76 8.46
N THR A 91 -7.67 2.22 7.94
CA THR A 91 -7.64 0.97 7.20
C THR A 91 -6.35 0.19 7.50
N VAL A 92 -6.16 -0.93 6.83
CA VAL A 92 -4.88 -1.65 6.81
C VAL A 92 -4.16 -1.41 5.49
N ALA A 93 -2.84 -1.37 5.55
CA ALA A 93 -1.97 -1.22 4.39
C ALA A 93 -0.99 -2.37 4.29
N VAL A 94 -0.51 -2.62 3.08
CA VAL A 94 0.64 -3.48 2.79
C VAL A 94 1.76 -2.63 2.23
N GLY A 95 3.00 -2.94 2.60
CA GLY A 95 4.18 -2.27 2.04
C GLY A 95 4.42 -2.71 0.60
N ALA A 96 4.64 -1.75 -0.31
CA ALA A 96 5.21 -2.06 -1.61
C ALA A 96 6.71 -2.34 -1.41
N GLN A 97 7.19 -3.46 -1.95
CA GLN A 97 8.59 -3.87 -1.82
C GLN A 97 9.22 -4.04 -3.20
N TRP A 98 10.47 -3.67 -3.32
CA TRP A 98 11.26 -3.91 -4.51
C TRP A 98 12.06 -5.19 -4.36
N TYR A 99 11.78 -6.17 -5.19
CA TYR A 99 12.45 -7.47 -5.19
C TYR A 99 13.50 -7.57 -6.29
N THR A 100 14.56 -8.29 -6.01
CA THR A 100 15.56 -8.70 -6.98
C THR A 100 15.90 -10.17 -6.79
N SER A 101 16.57 -10.77 -7.77
CA SER A 101 17.10 -12.13 -7.62
C SER A 101 18.25 -12.15 -6.60
N ALA A 102 18.27 -13.14 -5.71
CA ALA A 102 19.40 -13.34 -4.80
C ALA A 102 20.74 -13.69 -5.51
N LYS A 103 20.68 -13.94 -6.83
CA LYS A 103 21.86 -14.25 -7.67
C LYS A 103 22.47 -13.03 -8.34
N GLU A 104 21.83 -11.86 -8.20
CA GLU A 104 22.39 -10.63 -8.75
C GLU A 104 23.69 -10.25 -8.07
N ASP A 105 24.53 -9.48 -8.78
CA ASP A 105 25.80 -9.01 -8.27
C ASP A 105 25.61 -8.08 -7.05
N GLU A 106 26.40 -8.34 -6.01
CA GLU A 106 26.30 -7.58 -4.75
C GLU A 106 26.56 -6.09 -4.95
N GLU A 107 27.60 -5.74 -5.74
CA GLU A 107 27.97 -4.35 -5.99
C GLU A 107 26.90 -3.62 -6.81
N LEU A 108 26.28 -4.32 -7.77
CA LEU A 108 25.17 -3.78 -8.54
C LEU A 108 24.01 -3.41 -7.62
N ILE A 109 23.57 -4.32 -6.75
CA ILE A 109 22.42 -4.08 -5.87
C ILE A 109 22.75 -3.06 -4.78
N TYR A 110 24.00 -3.04 -4.27
CA TYR A 110 24.46 -1.97 -3.39
C TYR A 110 24.32 -0.59 -4.06
N ASN A 111 24.82 -0.45 -5.29
CA ASN A 111 24.78 0.81 -6.03
C ASN A 111 23.34 1.24 -6.38
N ILE A 112 22.47 0.30 -6.74
CA ILE A 112 21.04 0.58 -6.97
C ILE A 112 20.38 1.07 -5.68
N THR A 113 20.61 0.40 -4.55
CA THR A 113 20.06 0.79 -3.25
C THR A 113 20.54 2.17 -2.84
N LYS A 114 21.83 2.45 -3.00
CA LYS A 114 22.42 3.77 -2.74
C LYS A 114 21.82 4.87 -3.63
N ALA A 115 21.62 4.57 -4.91
CA ALA A 115 21.01 5.51 -5.85
C ALA A 115 19.57 5.84 -5.50
N LEU A 116 18.81 4.87 -4.98
CA LEU A 116 17.42 5.06 -4.54
C LEU A 116 17.29 6.12 -3.45
N TRP A 117 18.30 6.28 -2.60
CA TRP A 117 18.28 7.17 -1.44
C TRP A 117 19.11 8.46 -1.62
N ASN A 118 19.52 8.78 -2.83
CA ASN A 118 20.21 10.05 -3.12
C ASN A 118 19.23 11.22 -3.27
N ASP A 119 19.75 12.45 -3.27
CA ASP A 119 18.97 13.68 -3.35
C ASP A 119 18.18 13.82 -4.65
N GLU A 120 18.70 13.30 -5.77
CA GLU A 120 18.01 13.37 -7.07
C GLU A 120 16.78 12.44 -7.07
N THR A 121 16.94 11.22 -6.58
CA THR A 121 15.80 10.30 -6.42
C THR A 121 14.79 10.85 -5.42
N ARG A 122 15.22 11.52 -4.33
CA ARG A 122 14.32 12.18 -3.38
C ARG A 122 13.42 13.20 -4.08
N LYS A 123 13.98 14.06 -4.93
CA LYS A 123 13.22 15.03 -5.72
C LYS A 123 12.20 14.36 -6.65
N LEU A 124 12.61 13.29 -7.33
CA LEU A 124 11.70 12.52 -8.20
C LEU A 124 10.54 11.88 -7.43
N LEU A 125 10.81 11.30 -6.26
CA LEU A 125 9.78 10.73 -5.39
C LEU A 125 8.80 11.80 -4.90
N ASP A 126 9.29 12.99 -4.53
CA ASP A 126 8.47 14.07 -4.00
C ASP A 126 7.45 14.62 -4.99
N VAL A 127 7.77 14.60 -6.28
CA VAL A 127 6.91 15.14 -7.36
C VAL A 127 6.17 14.05 -8.14
N GLY A 128 6.65 12.81 -8.11
CA GLY A 128 6.12 11.73 -8.92
C GLY A 128 4.75 11.22 -8.48
N HIS A 129 4.52 11.13 -7.19
CA HIS A 129 3.25 10.70 -6.60
C HIS A 129 3.14 11.17 -5.14
N ALA A 130 1.92 11.41 -4.66
CA ALA A 130 1.69 11.85 -3.28
C ALA A 130 2.34 10.91 -2.23
N LYS A 131 2.30 9.59 -2.46
CA LYS A 131 2.98 8.58 -1.63
C LYS A 131 4.50 8.63 -1.70
N GLY A 132 5.10 9.25 -2.71
CA GLY A 132 6.55 9.39 -2.82
C GLY A 132 7.17 10.04 -1.58
N LYS A 133 6.48 10.99 -0.96
CA LYS A 133 6.92 11.66 0.27
C LYS A 133 7.06 10.71 1.47
N THR A 134 6.34 9.60 1.48
CA THR A 134 6.40 8.60 2.56
C THR A 134 7.45 7.50 2.32
N ILE A 135 8.02 7.44 1.12
CA ILE A 135 9.11 6.51 0.78
C ILE A 135 10.41 7.14 1.29
N THR A 136 10.90 6.67 2.41
CA THR A 136 12.08 7.23 3.10
C THR A 136 13.03 6.10 3.54
N PRO A 137 14.32 6.39 3.74
CA PRO A 137 15.24 5.42 4.33
C PRO A 137 14.74 4.84 5.65
N ALA A 138 14.14 5.67 6.51
CA ALA A 138 13.62 5.27 7.82
C ALA A 138 12.46 4.27 7.72
N SER A 139 11.68 4.31 6.64
CA SER A 139 10.56 3.39 6.39
C SER A 139 10.93 2.19 5.52
N ALA A 140 12.12 2.20 4.92
CA ALA A 140 12.54 1.23 3.91
C ALA A 140 12.54 -0.24 4.39
N LEU A 141 12.78 -0.45 5.68
CA LEU A 141 12.89 -1.78 6.28
C LEU A 141 11.60 -2.24 6.97
N ASN A 142 10.55 -1.43 6.93
CA ASN A 142 9.28 -1.77 7.59
C ASN A 142 8.53 -2.84 6.78
N GLY A 143 8.09 -3.90 7.45
CA GLY A 143 7.25 -4.93 6.85
C GLY A 143 7.96 -5.82 5.81
N ILE A 144 9.29 -5.91 5.85
CA ILE A 144 10.05 -6.80 4.98
C ILE A 144 9.77 -8.24 5.38
N GLY A 145 9.18 -9.01 4.45
CA GLY A 145 8.81 -10.41 4.66
C GLY A 145 9.83 -11.44 4.15
N VAL A 146 10.95 -10.99 3.55
CA VAL A 146 12.00 -11.85 2.98
C VAL A 146 13.38 -11.27 3.32
N PRO A 147 14.44 -12.08 3.33
CA PRO A 147 15.80 -11.60 3.56
C PRO A 147 16.20 -10.52 2.55
N LEU A 148 16.97 -9.54 3.00
CA LEU A 148 17.56 -8.54 2.13
C LEU A 148 18.61 -9.20 1.21
N HIS A 149 18.76 -8.66 0.01
CA HIS A 149 19.92 -8.96 -0.83
C HIS A 149 21.21 -8.43 -0.18
N ALA A 150 22.33 -9.14 -0.29
CA ALA A 150 23.59 -8.79 0.36
C ALA A 150 24.03 -7.33 0.07
N GLY A 151 23.87 -6.86 -1.16
CA GLY A 151 24.18 -5.48 -1.54
C GLY A 151 23.28 -4.43 -0.85
N ALA A 152 21.97 -4.71 -0.72
CA ALA A 152 21.07 -3.84 -0.01
C ALA A 152 21.36 -3.82 1.50
N GLU A 153 21.61 -5.01 2.08
CA GLU A 153 21.98 -5.16 3.48
C GLU A 153 23.25 -4.37 3.82
N ARG A 154 24.29 -4.47 2.98
CA ARG A 154 25.54 -3.71 3.10
C ARG A 154 25.28 -2.20 3.15
N PHE A 155 24.46 -1.69 2.22
CA PHE A 155 24.11 -0.27 2.21
C PHE A 155 23.38 0.16 3.49
N TYR A 156 22.37 -0.59 3.92
CA TYR A 156 21.60 -0.21 5.12
C TYR A 156 22.44 -0.31 6.42
N LYS A 157 23.42 -1.21 6.48
CA LYS A 157 24.42 -1.23 7.58
C LYS A 157 25.34 -0.01 7.53
N GLU A 158 25.84 0.35 6.35
CA GLU A 158 26.71 1.51 6.16
C GLU A 158 26.06 2.81 6.64
N VAL A 159 24.77 2.98 6.36
CA VAL A 159 24.01 4.17 6.78
C VAL A 159 23.37 4.06 8.16
N GLY A 160 23.64 2.98 8.90
CA GLY A 160 23.19 2.78 10.29
C GLY A 160 21.71 2.44 10.48
N LEU A 161 21.03 2.02 9.41
CA LEU A 161 19.62 1.59 9.47
C LEU A 161 19.48 0.10 9.84
N LEU A 162 20.53 -0.67 9.70
CA LEU A 162 20.69 -2.04 10.21
C LEU A 162 21.87 -2.12 11.17
N LYS A 163 21.76 -3.02 12.15
CA LYS A 163 22.84 -3.37 13.09
C LYS A 163 23.72 -4.50 12.54
#